data_c56b092a5d48fe6b30022c97aaa7bd74
#
_entry.id   c56b092a5d48fe6b30022c97aaa7bd74
#
_cell.length_a   1.000
_cell.length_b   1.000
_cell.length_c   1.000
_cell.angle_alpha   90.00
_cell.angle_beta   90.00
_cell.angle_gamma   90.00
#
_symmetry.space_group_name_H-M   'P 1'
#
loop_
_entity.id
_entity.type
_entity.pdbx_description
1 polymer ?
#
loop_
_entity_poly.entity_id
_entity_poly.type
_entity_poly.pdbx_seq_one_letter_code
_entity_poly.pdbx_strand_id
1 'polypeptide(L)'
;MSKIIGIDLGTTNSVVAVMEGGEPVVITNPEGSRLTPSVVAFTKSGERLVGQVAKRQAVTNPENTIFSIKRFMGRRHSEVTEEMKMVPYAVGSAPNGDVRVKIG
;
A
#
# COMPACT_ATOMS: atom_id res chain seq x y z
N MET A 1 27.27 -9.15 3.16
CA MET A 1 27.15 -7.83 2.54
C MET A 1 25.72 -7.36 2.54
N SER A 2 25.50 -6.17 3.02
CA SER A 2 24.18 -5.57 2.98
C SER A 2 23.89 -5.00 1.60
N LYS A 3 22.64 -5.10 1.16
CA LYS A 3 22.18 -4.48 -0.09
C LYS A 3 21.32 -3.27 0.22
N ILE A 4 21.41 -2.28 -0.66
CA ILE A 4 20.58 -1.08 -0.56
C ILE A 4 19.37 -1.26 -1.47
N ILE A 5 18.18 -1.10 -0.92
CA ILE A 5 16.92 -1.20 -1.64
C ILE A 5 16.25 0.18 -1.63
N GLY A 6 15.82 0.64 -2.80
CA GLY A 6 15.03 1.84 -2.92
C GLY A 6 13.59 1.50 -3.25
N ILE A 7 12.66 2.16 -2.60
CA ILE A 7 11.23 1.97 -2.85
C ILE A 7 10.61 3.31 -3.19
N ASP A 8 9.97 3.38 -4.36
CA ASP A 8 9.17 4.53 -4.75
C ASP A 8 7.70 4.17 -4.55
N LEU A 9 7.14 4.64 -3.45
CA LEU A 9 5.74 4.39 -3.11
C LEU A 9 4.86 5.45 -3.79
N GLY A 10 4.26 5.07 -4.91
CA GLY A 10 3.31 5.94 -5.59
C GLY A 10 1.89 5.73 -5.06
N THR A 11 0.99 6.65 -5.39
CA THR A 11 -0.42 6.54 -4.98
C THR A 11 -1.08 5.32 -5.63
N THR A 12 -0.76 5.05 -6.88
CA THR A 12 -1.35 3.95 -7.66
C THR A 12 -0.43 2.76 -7.78
N ASN A 13 0.86 3.00 -8.07
CA ASN A 13 1.85 1.95 -8.27
C ASN A 13 3.13 2.25 -7.52
N SER A 14 3.82 1.18 -7.13
CA SER A 14 5.11 1.26 -6.46
C SER A 14 6.18 0.59 -7.30
N VAL A 15 7.42 1.02 -7.13
CA VAL A 15 8.59 0.45 -7.81
C VAL A 15 9.65 0.15 -6.76
N VAL A 16 10.31 -1.00 -6.89
CA VAL A 16 11.41 -1.39 -6.02
C VAL A 16 12.66 -1.58 -6.86
N ALA A 17 13.77 -1.04 -6.41
CA ALA A 17 15.05 -1.18 -7.08
C ALA A 17 16.13 -1.58 -6.09
N VAL A 18 17.14 -2.28 -6.60
CA VAL A 18 18.31 -2.69 -5.83
C VAL A 18 19.58 -2.17 -6.52
N MET A 19 20.57 -1.83 -5.75
CA MET A 19 21.86 -1.41 -6.32
C MET A 19 22.68 -2.64 -6.72
N GLU A 20 23.03 -2.70 -8.01
CA GLU A 20 23.90 -3.74 -8.57
C GLU A 20 24.98 -3.09 -9.40
N GLY A 21 26.25 -3.38 -9.06
CA GLY A 21 27.39 -2.85 -9.79
C GLY A 21 27.45 -1.33 -9.86
N GLY A 22 26.96 -0.65 -8.83
CA GLY A 22 26.93 0.82 -8.77
C GLY A 22 25.75 1.45 -9.48
N GLU A 23 24.80 0.65 -10.01
CA GLU A 23 23.63 1.16 -10.71
C GLU A 23 22.35 0.61 -10.10
N PRO A 24 21.26 1.42 -10.08
CA PRO A 24 19.97 0.92 -9.62
C PRO A 24 19.33 0.02 -10.69
N VAL A 25 18.85 -1.13 -10.25
CA VAL A 25 18.16 -2.11 -11.11
C VAL A 25 16.77 -2.34 -10.55
N VAL A 26 15.74 -2.12 -11.36
CA VAL A 26 14.35 -2.34 -10.94
C VAL A 26 14.10 -3.84 -10.80
N ILE A 27 13.50 -4.22 -9.67
CA ILE A 27 13.16 -5.61 -9.39
C ILE A 27 11.77 -5.89 -9.96
N THR A 28 11.66 -6.96 -10.77
CA THR A 28 10.36 -7.43 -11.23
C THR A 28 9.64 -8.17 -10.11
N ASN A 29 8.33 -7.98 -10.03
CA ASN A 29 7.51 -8.66 -9.02
C ASN A 29 7.20 -10.10 -9.46
N PRO A 30 6.54 -10.91 -8.60
CA PRO A 30 6.20 -12.30 -8.92
C PRO A 30 5.36 -12.47 -10.19
N GLU A 31 4.61 -11.44 -10.60
CA GLU A 31 3.82 -11.46 -11.82
C GLU A 31 4.62 -11.04 -13.06
N GLY A 32 5.90 -10.76 -12.90
CA GLY A 32 6.78 -10.37 -14.00
C GLY A 32 6.70 -8.90 -14.39
N SER A 33 6.08 -8.07 -13.58
CA SER A 33 5.94 -6.63 -13.85
C SER A 33 6.96 -5.82 -13.04
N ARG A 34 7.36 -4.68 -13.57
CA ARG A 34 8.21 -3.71 -12.87
C ARG A 34 7.40 -2.80 -11.94
N LEU A 35 6.09 -2.69 -12.20
CA LEU A 35 5.18 -1.89 -11.39
C LEU A 35 4.37 -2.83 -10.51
N THR A 36 4.28 -2.50 -9.22
CA THR A 36 3.44 -3.21 -8.28
C THR A 36 2.32 -2.28 -7.83
N PRO A 37 1.06 -2.64 -8.05
CA PRO A 37 -0.03 -1.81 -7.54
C PRO A 37 0.12 -1.55 -6.05
N SER A 38 -0.06 -0.31 -5.63
CA SER A 38 0.06 0.10 -4.22
C SER A 38 -1.20 -0.31 -3.46
N VAL A 39 -1.45 -1.62 -3.41
CA VAL A 39 -2.65 -2.21 -2.81
C VAL A 39 -2.24 -3.37 -1.91
N VAL A 40 -2.79 -3.39 -0.70
CA VAL A 40 -2.59 -4.48 0.25
C VAL A 40 -3.96 -4.91 0.75
N ALA A 41 -4.20 -6.21 0.79
CA ALA A 41 -5.45 -6.77 1.26
C ALA A 41 -5.22 -7.82 2.34
N PHE A 42 -6.22 -7.98 3.20
CA PHE A 42 -6.21 -9.00 4.25
C PHE A 42 -7.45 -9.87 4.08
N THR A 43 -7.23 -11.17 3.88
CA THR A 43 -8.33 -12.11 3.69
C THR A 43 -8.93 -12.53 5.03
N LYS A 44 -10.10 -13.17 4.97
CA LYS A 44 -10.76 -13.70 6.18
C LYS A 44 -9.93 -14.76 6.88
N SER A 45 -9.08 -15.48 6.14
CA SER A 45 -8.17 -16.48 6.71
C SER A 45 -6.91 -15.88 7.33
N GLY A 46 -6.75 -14.54 7.28
CA GLY A 46 -5.59 -13.86 7.84
C GLY A 46 -4.42 -13.75 6.87
N GLU A 47 -4.61 -14.10 5.61
CA GLU A 47 -3.59 -14.00 4.60
C GLU A 47 -3.43 -12.55 4.12
N ARG A 48 -2.18 -12.11 3.94
CA ARG A 48 -1.89 -10.78 3.43
C ARG A 48 -1.53 -10.86 1.94
N LEU A 49 -2.26 -10.10 1.13
CA LEU A 49 -2.03 -10.02 -0.31
C LEU A 49 -1.45 -8.65 -0.66
N VAL A 50 -0.55 -8.61 -1.61
CA VAL A 50 0.12 -7.38 -2.03
C VAL A 50 0.12 -7.28 -3.56
N GLY A 51 -0.14 -6.08 -4.06
CA GLY A 51 -0.04 -5.79 -5.48
C GLY A 51 -1.23 -6.25 -6.30
N GLN A 52 -0.97 -6.86 -7.45
CA GLN A 52 -2.01 -7.24 -8.40
C GLN A 52 -3.02 -8.22 -7.81
N VAL A 53 -2.55 -9.18 -7.01
CA VAL A 53 -3.42 -10.15 -6.34
C VAL A 53 -4.41 -9.43 -5.41
N ALA A 54 -3.91 -8.46 -4.65
CA ALA A 54 -4.75 -7.67 -3.77
C ALA A 54 -5.76 -6.84 -4.56
N LYS A 55 -5.32 -6.24 -5.65
CA LYS A 55 -6.17 -5.41 -6.50
C LYS A 55 -7.31 -6.19 -7.13
N ARG A 56 -7.05 -7.43 -7.58
CA ARG A 56 -8.05 -8.27 -8.25
C ARG A 56 -9.21 -8.65 -7.34
N GLN A 57 -8.97 -8.83 -6.05
CA GLN A 57 -10.02 -9.23 -5.10
C GLN A 57 -10.68 -8.04 -4.40
N ALA A 58 -10.34 -6.81 -4.77
CA ALA A 58 -10.88 -5.61 -4.13
C ALA A 58 -12.40 -5.53 -4.20
N VAL A 59 -13.00 -5.96 -5.30
CA VAL A 59 -14.45 -5.93 -5.50
C VAL A 59 -15.18 -6.81 -4.49
N THR A 60 -14.59 -7.96 -4.15
CA THR A 60 -15.20 -8.91 -3.21
C THR A 60 -14.80 -8.69 -1.75
N ASN A 61 -13.81 -7.84 -1.50
CA ASN A 61 -13.28 -7.60 -0.16
C ASN A 61 -12.90 -6.11 0.02
N PRO A 62 -13.82 -5.18 -0.24
CA PRO A 62 -13.47 -3.75 -0.23
C PRO A 62 -13.07 -3.21 1.14
N GLU A 63 -13.63 -3.75 2.21
CA GLU A 63 -13.38 -3.26 3.56
C GLU A 63 -11.96 -3.54 4.07
N ASN A 64 -11.34 -4.60 3.54
CA ASN A 64 -10.00 -5.01 3.94
C ASN A 64 -8.98 -4.94 2.80
N THR A 65 -9.27 -4.13 1.79
CA THR A 65 -8.36 -3.86 0.68
C THR A 65 -7.95 -2.40 0.74
N ILE A 66 -6.67 -2.17 1.06
CA ILE A 66 -6.14 -0.83 1.30
C ILE A 66 -5.42 -0.35 0.04
N PHE A 67 -5.83 0.80 -0.46
CA PHE A 67 -5.23 1.45 -1.63
C PHE A 67 -5.19 2.96 -1.43
N SER A 68 -4.42 3.65 -2.25
CA SER A 68 -4.23 5.11 -2.16
C SER A 68 -3.79 5.58 -0.77
N ILE A 69 -3.05 4.72 -0.05
CA ILE A 69 -2.65 4.98 1.33
C ILE A 69 -1.73 6.21 1.43
N LYS A 70 -1.02 6.53 0.34
CA LYS A 70 -0.14 7.69 0.31
C LYS A 70 -0.88 8.99 0.62
N ARG A 71 -2.17 9.06 0.33
CA ARG A 71 -3.00 10.25 0.64
C ARG A 71 -3.14 10.49 2.14
N PHE A 72 -2.94 9.46 2.95
CA PHE A 72 -3.06 9.52 4.42
C PHE A 72 -1.71 9.63 5.12
N MET A 73 -0.64 9.25 4.45
CA MET A 73 0.69 9.22 5.06
C MET A 73 1.18 10.60 5.46
N GLY A 74 1.73 10.70 6.67
CA GLY A 74 2.26 11.94 7.19
C GLY A 74 1.21 12.99 7.55
N ARG A 75 -0.06 12.61 7.60
CA ARG A 75 -1.16 13.52 7.87
C ARG A 75 -1.90 13.12 9.15
N ARG A 76 -2.55 14.08 9.77
CA ARG A 76 -3.37 13.82 10.95
C ARG A 76 -4.79 13.48 10.50
N HIS A 77 -5.50 12.72 11.35
CA HIS A 77 -6.89 12.31 11.07
C HIS A 77 -7.78 13.51 10.73
N SER A 78 -7.62 14.63 11.43
CA SER A 78 -8.41 15.83 11.20
C SER A 78 -8.17 16.48 9.83
N GLU A 79 -7.06 16.14 9.16
CA GLU A 79 -6.69 16.71 7.86
C GLU A 79 -7.20 15.90 6.68
N VAL A 80 -7.70 14.67 6.91
CA VAL A 80 -8.07 13.73 5.84
C VAL A 80 -9.56 13.38 5.83
N THR A 81 -10.40 14.24 6.36
CA THR A 81 -11.85 13.97 6.45
C THR A 81 -12.50 13.77 5.08
N GLU A 82 -12.05 14.49 4.06
CA GLU A 82 -12.59 14.32 2.70
C GLU A 82 -12.09 13.02 2.06
N GLU A 83 -10.79 12.72 2.21
CA GLU A 83 -10.17 11.52 1.67
C GLU A 83 -10.78 10.25 2.27
N MET A 84 -11.17 10.29 3.54
CA MET A 84 -11.80 9.17 4.22
C MET A 84 -13.11 8.75 3.57
N LYS A 85 -13.82 9.70 2.97
CA LYS A 85 -15.10 9.44 2.31
C LYS A 85 -14.94 8.80 0.94
N MET A 86 -13.71 8.81 0.40
CA MET A 86 -13.41 8.32 -0.94
C MET A 86 -12.94 6.87 -0.96
N VAL A 87 -12.79 6.24 0.20
CA VAL A 87 -12.27 4.87 0.30
C VAL A 87 -13.27 3.98 1.06
N PRO A 88 -13.37 2.69 0.67
CA PRO A 88 -14.31 1.76 1.33
C PRO A 88 -13.80 1.18 2.65
N TYR A 89 -12.50 1.28 2.92
CA TYR A 89 -11.93 0.78 4.18
C TYR A 89 -12.07 1.82 5.29
N ALA A 90 -12.06 1.34 6.53
CA ALA A 90 -12.23 2.21 7.70
C ALA A 90 -10.92 2.92 8.04
N VAL A 91 -11.01 4.23 8.22
CA VAL A 91 -9.89 5.08 8.65
C VAL A 91 -10.23 5.66 10.00
N GLY A 92 -9.33 5.50 10.95
CA GLY A 92 -9.52 5.97 12.31
C GLY A 92 -8.38 6.85 12.79
N SER A 93 -8.50 7.32 14.03
CA SER A 93 -7.51 8.17 14.67
C SER A 93 -6.77 7.39 15.76
N ALA A 94 -5.44 7.51 15.77
CA ALA A 94 -4.63 7.06 16.89
C ALA A 94 -4.80 8.02 18.08
N PRO A 95 -4.43 7.61 19.30
CA PRO A 95 -4.52 8.50 20.46
C PRO A 95 -3.81 9.83 20.29
N ASN A 96 -2.72 9.87 19.51
CA ASN A 96 -1.98 11.10 19.24
C ASN A 96 -2.55 11.92 18.05
N GLY A 97 -3.64 11.47 17.42
CA GLY A 97 -4.28 12.15 16.30
C GLY A 97 -3.78 11.72 14.93
N ASP A 98 -2.84 10.79 14.85
CA ASP A 98 -2.36 10.27 13.57
C ASP A 98 -3.40 9.34 12.93
N VAL A 99 -3.32 9.20 11.60
CA VAL A 99 -4.23 8.34 10.84
C VAL A 99 -3.91 6.86 11.08
N ARG A 100 -4.95 6.06 11.24
CA ARG A 100 -4.88 4.61 11.29
C ARG A 100 -5.87 4.00 10.32
N VAL A 101 -5.47 2.91 9.66
CA VAL A 101 -6.39 2.11 8.85
C VAL A 101 -6.82 0.90 9.67
N LYS A 102 -8.11 0.65 9.70
CA LYS A 102 -8.70 -0.43 10.47
C LYS A 102 -8.91 -1.66 9.58
N ILE A 103 -8.48 -2.83 10.06
CA ILE A 103 -8.56 -4.10 9.35
C ILE A 103 -9.32 -5.10 10.22
N GLY A 104 -10.30 -5.76 9.61
CA GLY A 104 -11.09 -6.79 10.28
C GLY A 104 -12.43 -6.33 10.81
#